data_4084aba573cbd48dd8536e4f771d85d6
#
_entry.id   4084aba573cbd48dd8536e4f771d85d6
#
_cell.length_a   1.000
_cell.length_b   1.000
_cell.length_c   1.000
_cell.angle_alpha   90.00
_cell.angle_beta   90.00
_cell.angle_gamma   90.00
#
_symmetry.space_group_name_H-M   'P 1'
#
loop_
_entity.id
_entity.type
_entity.pdbx_description
1 polymer ?
#
loop_
_entity_poly.entity_id
_entity_poly.type
_entity_poly.pdbx_seq_one_letter_code
_entity_poly.pdbx_strand_id
1 'polypeptide(L)'
;MNEQDRLRELADYKILDTSPEKELDELAEIASAICDTPISLLSFVDDKRQWFKAHKGLDTQETPREYAFCQHALQNPQEVLVIDNPLHDARFKDNPLVTGNPHIRFYAGAPLETAQGHVLGTLCIIDNKPRTITDAQKNALRLLAKKAMNYLETRKLLIEQSNEIESNAASLKKLTDQAPVAIYQFEMKPTGELSFPFISKGIIDIHASFTPEKLKYNPAHVFSVVHPDDLESLRQGITLSGLTLNIWRAEFRVVSDEGKVSWVSGNSRPEQKEDGTVVWYGIFKDVTERREYIKTLEQILFDISHVMRRPVATMLGLTAAIEKDDMDEKTLRTFIRHIKTVSEEMDAYIRKLNADYNETRVKVTSNTISDFVI
;
A
#
# COMPACT_ATOMS: atom_id res chain seq x y z
N MET A 1 14.70 -34.80 -15.32
CA MET A 1 14.47 -33.74 -14.29
C MET A 1 15.68 -32.83 -14.27
N ASN A 2 15.50 -31.51 -14.38
CA ASN A 2 16.60 -30.56 -14.24
C ASN A 2 16.79 -30.28 -12.73
N GLU A 3 17.97 -30.58 -12.21
CA GLU A 3 18.27 -30.41 -10.78
C GLU A 3 18.21 -28.96 -10.32
N GLN A 4 18.59 -28.00 -11.18
CA GLN A 4 18.50 -26.57 -10.85
C GLN A 4 17.06 -26.12 -10.68
N ASP A 5 16.12 -26.60 -11.51
CA ASP A 5 14.71 -26.27 -11.42
C ASP A 5 14.07 -26.84 -10.14
N ARG A 6 14.44 -28.10 -9.81
CA ARG A 6 14.04 -28.74 -8.55
C ARG A 6 14.50 -27.95 -7.31
N LEU A 7 15.76 -27.52 -7.31
CA LEU A 7 16.32 -26.75 -6.20
C LEU A 7 15.69 -25.36 -6.07
N ARG A 8 15.38 -24.70 -7.19
CA ARG A 8 14.62 -23.44 -7.17
C ARG A 8 13.24 -23.65 -6.58
N GLU A 9 12.55 -24.68 -7.03
CA GLU A 9 11.21 -24.97 -6.50
C GLU A 9 11.26 -25.32 -5.00
N LEU A 10 12.25 -26.08 -4.54
CA LEU A 10 12.45 -26.32 -3.10
C LEU A 10 12.64 -25.01 -2.32
N ALA A 11 13.42 -24.08 -2.86
CA ALA A 11 13.62 -22.78 -2.25
C ALA A 11 12.33 -21.95 -2.17
N ASP A 12 11.44 -22.05 -3.15
CA ASP A 12 10.15 -21.33 -3.18
C ASP A 12 9.21 -21.77 -2.05
N TYR A 13 9.33 -23.02 -1.56
CA TYR A 13 8.55 -23.45 -0.39
C TYR A 13 9.03 -22.84 0.93
N LYS A 14 10.23 -22.25 0.97
CA LYS A 14 10.80 -21.63 2.19
C LYS A 14 10.67 -22.54 3.41
N ILE A 15 10.96 -23.84 3.21
CA ILE A 15 10.76 -24.86 4.24
C ILE A 15 12.04 -25.25 4.96
N LEU A 16 13.20 -25.12 4.30
CA LEU A 16 14.50 -25.47 4.89
C LEU A 16 14.82 -24.56 6.07
N ASP A 17 15.46 -25.11 7.09
CA ASP A 17 15.91 -24.42 8.31
C ASP A 17 14.77 -23.72 9.09
N THR A 18 13.53 -24.17 8.91
CA THR A 18 12.38 -23.66 9.65
C THR A 18 12.09 -24.47 10.91
N SER A 19 11.42 -23.85 11.88
CA SER A 19 10.99 -24.51 13.11
C SER A 19 10.08 -25.72 12.84
N PRO A 20 10.01 -26.72 13.72
CA PRO A 20 9.06 -27.83 13.63
C PRO A 20 7.63 -27.36 13.44
N GLU A 21 6.84 -28.11 12.68
CA GLU A 21 5.42 -27.85 12.43
C GLU A 21 4.63 -29.09 12.80
N LYS A 22 3.71 -28.95 13.76
CA LYS A 22 2.96 -30.04 14.37
C LYS A 22 2.27 -30.95 13.35
N GLU A 23 1.69 -30.35 12.31
CA GLU A 23 0.99 -31.08 11.24
C GLU A 23 1.93 -32.04 10.48
N LEU A 24 3.19 -31.63 10.27
CA LEU A 24 4.18 -32.46 9.58
C LEU A 24 4.79 -33.50 10.52
N ASP A 25 4.98 -33.16 11.80
CA ASP A 25 5.43 -34.10 12.80
C ASP A 25 4.41 -35.24 13.01
N GLU A 26 3.12 -34.91 13.08
CA GLU A 26 2.03 -35.89 13.16
C GLU A 26 2.02 -36.84 11.95
N LEU A 27 2.30 -36.37 10.73
CA LEU A 27 2.39 -37.23 9.54
C LEU A 27 3.54 -38.23 9.65
N ALA A 28 4.69 -37.83 10.18
CA ALA A 28 5.82 -38.73 10.44
C ALA A 28 5.47 -39.76 11.54
N GLU A 29 4.80 -39.35 12.60
CA GLU A 29 4.32 -40.26 13.65
C GLU A 29 3.33 -41.29 13.12
N ILE A 30 2.35 -40.87 12.33
CA ILE A 30 1.35 -41.75 11.70
C ILE A 30 2.03 -42.76 10.76
N ALA A 31 3.01 -42.31 9.93
CA ALA A 31 3.76 -43.20 9.05
C ALA A 31 4.48 -44.30 9.82
N SER A 32 5.17 -43.92 10.92
CA SER A 32 5.82 -44.85 11.84
C SER A 32 4.84 -45.84 12.44
N ALA A 33 3.68 -45.39 12.90
CA ALA A 33 2.67 -46.23 13.55
C ALA A 33 2.02 -47.21 12.58
N ILE A 34 1.67 -46.77 11.35
CA ILE A 34 1.06 -47.63 10.33
C ILE A 34 2.03 -48.73 9.88
N CYS A 35 3.31 -48.41 9.78
CA CYS A 35 4.33 -49.36 9.30
C CYS A 35 5.03 -50.08 10.43
N ASP A 36 4.72 -49.81 11.68
CA ASP A 36 5.35 -50.37 12.89
C ASP A 36 6.88 -50.28 12.83
N THR A 37 7.40 -49.07 12.50
CA THR A 37 8.84 -48.82 12.38
C THR A 37 9.31 -47.81 13.44
N PRO A 38 10.54 -47.98 13.98
CA PRO A 38 11.03 -47.09 15.04
C PRO A 38 11.36 -45.69 14.52
N ILE A 39 11.67 -45.52 13.24
CA ILE A 39 12.13 -44.27 12.64
C ILE A 39 11.21 -43.88 11.50
N SER A 40 10.80 -42.60 11.47
CA SER A 40 10.11 -42.00 10.35
C SER A 40 10.58 -40.55 10.17
N LEU A 41 10.77 -40.14 8.92
CA LEU A 41 11.28 -38.81 8.58
C LEU A 41 10.45 -38.21 7.46
N LEU A 42 10.14 -36.91 7.56
CA LEU A 42 9.76 -36.08 6.43
C LEU A 42 10.95 -35.20 6.10
N SER A 43 11.58 -35.48 4.96
CA SER A 43 12.89 -34.94 4.60
C SER A 43 12.89 -34.27 3.25
N PHE A 44 13.71 -33.23 3.11
CA PHE A 44 13.98 -32.53 1.85
C PHE A 44 15.43 -32.69 1.47
N VAL A 45 15.71 -32.73 0.17
CA VAL A 45 17.06 -32.88 -0.37
C VAL A 45 17.46 -31.59 -1.07
N ASP A 46 18.39 -30.86 -0.45
CA ASP A 46 19.01 -29.70 -1.06
C ASP A 46 20.26 -30.06 -1.89
N ASP A 47 21.13 -29.12 -2.21
CA ASP A 47 22.33 -29.34 -2.99
C ASP A 47 23.42 -30.16 -2.24
N LYS A 48 23.47 -30.07 -0.90
CA LYS A 48 24.52 -30.64 -0.07
C LYS A 48 24.06 -31.64 0.95
N ARG A 49 22.81 -31.56 1.39
CA ARG A 49 22.28 -32.33 2.52
C ARG A 49 20.86 -32.83 2.28
N GLN A 50 20.49 -33.78 3.07
CA GLN A 50 19.12 -34.17 3.36
C GLN A 50 18.74 -33.54 4.71
N TRP A 51 17.79 -32.64 4.73
CA TRP A 51 17.31 -31.94 5.90
C TRP A 51 15.96 -32.50 6.36
N PHE A 52 15.80 -32.70 7.67
CA PHE A 52 14.61 -33.33 8.25
C PHE A 52 13.69 -32.28 8.81
N LYS A 53 12.56 -32.06 8.15
CA LYS A 53 11.49 -31.15 8.61
C LYS A 53 10.72 -31.74 9.77
N ALA A 54 10.42 -33.04 9.71
CA ALA A 54 9.83 -33.80 10.79
C ALA A 54 10.61 -35.10 10.97
N HIS A 55 10.82 -35.53 12.19
CA HIS A 55 11.58 -36.74 12.51
C HIS A 55 11.06 -37.41 13.77
N LYS A 56 11.05 -38.74 13.75
CA LYS A 56 10.82 -39.60 14.90
C LYS A 56 11.91 -40.65 14.96
N GLY A 57 12.46 -40.89 16.14
CA GLY A 57 13.44 -41.93 16.41
C GLY A 57 14.86 -41.64 15.93
N LEU A 58 15.18 -40.39 15.58
CA LEU A 58 16.52 -39.87 15.31
C LEU A 58 16.71 -38.53 15.99
N ASP A 59 17.91 -38.29 16.54
CA ASP A 59 18.24 -37.03 17.21
C ASP A 59 18.96 -36.02 16.28
N THR A 60 19.28 -36.42 15.03
CA THR A 60 19.91 -35.53 14.03
C THR A 60 18.88 -34.85 13.19
N GLN A 61 19.16 -33.62 12.74
CA GLN A 61 18.28 -32.84 11.90
C GLN A 61 18.66 -32.92 10.41
N GLU A 62 19.81 -33.47 10.08
CA GLU A 62 20.29 -33.57 8.69
C GLU A 62 21.32 -34.69 8.52
N THR A 63 21.53 -35.08 7.27
CA THR A 63 22.62 -35.93 6.84
C THR A 63 23.23 -35.44 5.54
N PRO A 64 24.52 -35.68 5.25
CA PRO A 64 25.11 -35.41 3.95
C PRO A 64 24.29 -36.05 2.81
N ARG A 65 24.08 -35.31 1.74
CA ARG A 65 23.30 -35.77 0.57
C ARG A 65 23.80 -37.07 0.00
N GLU A 66 25.11 -37.27 -0.05
CA GLU A 66 25.76 -38.46 -0.56
C GLU A 66 25.37 -39.76 0.17
N TYR A 67 24.96 -39.67 1.44
CA TYR A 67 24.51 -40.79 2.25
C TYR A 67 22.98 -40.98 2.23
N ALA A 68 22.27 -40.03 1.63
CA ALA A 68 20.81 -40.01 1.67
C ALA A 68 20.18 -41.08 0.77
N PHE A 69 19.41 -42.00 1.33
CA PHE A 69 18.60 -42.97 0.60
C PHE A 69 17.57 -42.27 -0.30
N CYS A 70 16.99 -41.20 0.19
CA CYS A 70 15.94 -40.45 -0.50
C CYS A 70 16.40 -39.82 -1.82
N GLN A 71 17.70 -39.57 -2.05
CA GLN A 71 18.16 -39.07 -3.34
C GLN A 71 17.85 -40.06 -4.50
N HIS A 72 17.75 -41.34 -4.22
CA HIS A 72 17.38 -42.35 -5.22
C HIS A 72 15.87 -42.34 -5.54
N ALA A 73 15.03 -41.82 -4.63
CA ALA A 73 13.61 -41.64 -4.88
C ALA A 73 13.33 -40.42 -5.78
N LEU A 74 14.25 -39.46 -5.88
CA LEU A 74 14.08 -38.26 -6.72
C LEU A 74 13.89 -38.56 -8.19
N GLN A 75 14.36 -39.72 -8.64
CA GLN A 75 14.31 -40.15 -10.05
C GLN A 75 13.00 -40.84 -10.46
N ASN A 76 12.23 -41.35 -9.47
CA ASN A 76 11.00 -42.09 -9.70
C ASN A 76 9.85 -41.53 -8.87
N PRO A 77 9.21 -40.45 -9.31
CA PRO A 77 8.18 -39.73 -8.52
C PRO A 77 6.92 -40.58 -8.29
N GLN A 78 6.66 -41.58 -9.12
CA GLN A 78 5.42 -42.36 -9.04
C GLN A 78 5.50 -43.58 -8.10
N GLU A 79 6.70 -43.94 -7.62
CA GLU A 79 6.90 -45.17 -6.85
C GLU A 79 7.47 -44.89 -5.45
N VAL A 80 7.00 -45.69 -4.51
CA VAL A 80 7.65 -45.76 -3.18
C VAL A 80 8.95 -46.53 -3.33
N LEU A 81 10.08 -45.91 -3.05
CA LEU A 81 11.36 -46.60 -3.04
C LEU A 81 11.41 -47.51 -1.81
N VAL A 82 11.52 -48.84 -2.07
CA VAL A 82 11.60 -49.85 -1.02
C VAL A 82 12.95 -50.57 -1.10
N ILE A 83 13.61 -50.73 0.06
CA ILE A 83 14.88 -51.44 0.24
C ILE A 83 14.73 -52.36 1.47
N ASP A 84 14.41 -53.64 1.19
CA ASP A 84 14.10 -54.65 2.21
C ASP A 84 15.29 -55.00 3.09
N ASN A 85 16.51 -54.98 2.50
CA ASN A 85 17.79 -55.16 3.20
C ASN A 85 18.94 -54.46 2.46
N PRO A 86 19.37 -53.26 2.90
CA PRO A 86 20.43 -52.52 2.23
C PRO A 86 21.79 -53.18 2.24
N LEU A 87 22.06 -54.20 3.09
CA LEU A 87 23.30 -54.99 3.03
C LEU A 87 23.40 -55.81 1.75
N HIS A 88 22.27 -56.13 1.13
CA HIS A 88 22.22 -56.93 -0.12
C HIS A 88 22.02 -56.04 -1.35
N ASP A 89 21.91 -54.72 -1.17
CA ASP A 89 21.75 -53.73 -2.26
C ASP A 89 23.10 -53.06 -2.57
N ALA A 90 23.56 -53.24 -3.82
CA ALA A 90 24.86 -52.71 -4.24
C ALA A 90 25.01 -51.20 -4.09
N ARG A 91 23.89 -50.47 -4.07
CA ARG A 91 23.86 -48.98 -3.87
C ARG A 91 24.14 -48.58 -2.45
N PHE A 92 23.82 -49.43 -1.44
CA PHE A 92 23.76 -49.05 -0.05
C PHE A 92 24.62 -49.90 0.91
N LYS A 93 25.14 -51.06 0.48
CA LYS A 93 25.87 -51.98 1.36
C LYS A 93 27.05 -51.35 2.09
N ASP A 94 27.73 -50.40 1.46
CA ASP A 94 28.90 -49.71 1.98
C ASP A 94 28.54 -48.31 2.55
N ASN A 95 27.26 -47.93 2.63
CA ASN A 95 26.79 -46.64 3.09
C ASN A 95 27.05 -46.49 4.61
N PRO A 96 27.62 -45.37 5.09
CA PRO A 96 27.88 -45.14 6.54
C PRO A 96 26.65 -45.31 7.43
N LEU A 97 25.43 -45.00 6.96
CA LEU A 97 24.18 -45.19 7.70
C LEU A 97 23.75 -46.66 7.80
N VAL A 98 24.34 -47.56 6.98
CA VAL A 98 24.13 -49.00 6.99
C VAL A 98 25.24 -49.71 7.82
N THR A 99 26.49 -49.33 7.62
CA THR A 99 27.62 -49.93 8.28
C THR A 99 27.82 -49.41 9.70
N GLY A 100 27.43 -48.14 9.94
CA GLY A 100 27.47 -47.43 11.21
C GLY A 100 26.07 -47.07 11.75
N ASN A 101 26.02 -46.22 12.77
CA ASN A 101 24.76 -45.77 13.37
C ASN A 101 23.92 -44.96 12.29
N PRO A 102 22.61 -45.25 12.14
CA PRO A 102 21.69 -46.03 12.98
C PRO A 102 21.57 -47.52 12.56
N HIS A 103 22.48 -48.05 11.74
CA HIS A 103 22.45 -49.43 11.23
C HIS A 103 21.21 -49.78 10.44
N ILE A 104 20.89 -48.98 9.43
CA ILE A 104 19.70 -49.14 8.58
C ILE A 104 19.69 -50.55 7.96
N ARG A 105 18.57 -51.27 8.16
CA ARG A 105 18.32 -52.60 7.57
C ARG A 105 17.06 -52.67 6.73
N PHE A 106 16.25 -51.63 6.80
CA PHE A 106 15.06 -51.45 6.01
C PHE A 106 14.82 -49.97 5.73
N TYR A 107 14.40 -49.63 4.52
CA TYR A 107 13.99 -48.28 4.15
C TYR A 107 12.79 -48.35 3.21
N ALA A 108 11.78 -47.52 3.42
CA ALA A 108 10.75 -47.25 2.44
C ALA A 108 10.42 -45.75 2.44
N GLY A 109 10.50 -45.10 1.27
CA GLY A 109 10.28 -43.66 1.10
C GLY A 109 9.31 -43.34 -0.01
N ALA A 110 8.24 -42.62 0.34
CA ALA A 110 7.27 -42.07 -0.60
C ALA A 110 7.71 -40.68 -1.06
N PRO A 111 7.79 -40.40 -2.37
CA PRO A 111 8.23 -39.09 -2.86
C PRO A 111 7.30 -37.95 -2.47
N LEU A 112 7.90 -36.81 -2.14
CA LEU A 112 7.22 -35.51 -1.97
C LEU A 112 7.22 -34.80 -3.33
N GLU A 113 6.23 -35.12 -4.16
CA GLU A 113 6.10 -34.63 -5.52
C GLU A 113 5.27 -33.34 -5.56
N THR A 114 5.78 -32.35 -6.27
CA THR A 114 5.08 -31.05 -6.51
C THR A 114 4.10 -31.18 -7.66
N ALA A 115 3.23 -30.19 -7.84
CA ALA A 115 2.32 -30.11 -8.99
C ALA A 115 3.06 -30.02 -10.34
N GLN A 116 4.32 -29.55 -10.33
CA GLN A 116 5.19 -29.44 -11.52
C GLN A 116 5.94 -30.76 -11.81
N GLY A 117 5.77 -31.78 -10.97
CA GLY A 117 6.41 -33.10 -11.11
C GLY A 117 7.83 -33.18 -10.58
N HIS A 118 8.27 -32.21 -9.78
CA HIS A 118 9.56 -32.31 -9.09
C HIS A 118 9.41 -33.00 -7.74
N VAL A 119 10.36 -33.90 -7.44
CA VAL A 119 10.43 -34.53 -6.13
C VAL A 119 11.39 -33.72 -5.26
N LEU A 120 10.88 -33.15 -4.17
CA LEU A 120 11.67 -32.32 -3.27
C LEU A 120 12.35 -33.12 -2.16
N GLY A 121 11.84 -34.31 -1.86
CA GLY A 121 12.29 -35.16 -0.79
C GLY A 121 11.40 -36.39 -0.61
N THR A 122 11.35 -36.97 0.59
CA THR A 122 10.51 -38.11 0.88
C THR A 122 9.89 -38.06 2.27
N LEU A 123 8.69 -38.62 2.42
CA LEU A 123 8.23 -39.18 3.69
C LEU A 123 8.70 -40.63 3.76
N CYS A 124 9.58 -40.96 4.68
CA CYS A 124 10.17 -42.30 4.75
C CYS A 124 10.06 -42.92 6.15
N ILE A 125 10.13 -44.24 6.14
CA ILE A 125 10.22 -45.09 7.33
C ILE A 125 11.50 -45.92 7.27
N ILE A 126 12.11 -46.15 8.43
CA ILE A 126 13.40 -46.82 8.54
C ILE A 126 13.36 -47.80 9.73
N ASP A 127 14.00 -48.94 9.54
CA ASP A 127 14.21 -49.91 10.66
C ASP A 127 15.65 -50.43 10.69
N ASN A 128 16.09 -50.87 11.84
CA ASN A 128 17.35 -51.56 12.09
C ASN A 128 17.24 -53.09 11.92
N LYS A 129 16.08 -53.57 11.42
CA LYS A 129 15.83 -54.97 11.07
C LYS A 129 15.33 -55.05 9.62
N PRO A 130 15.74 -56.10 8.83
CA PRO A 130 15.16 -56.32 7.52
C PRO A 130 13.64 -56.51 7.63
N ARG A 131 12.91 -55.92 6.70
CA ARG A 131 11.44 -55.99 6.64
C ARG A 131 10.96 -56.08 5.21
N THR A 132 9.71 -56.51 5.07
CA THR A 132 8.91 -56.35 3.84
C THR A 132 7.76 -55.38 4.13
N ILE A 133 7.35 -54.65 3.14
CA ILE A 133 6.23 -53.71 3.26
C ILE A 133 5.05 -54.20 2.40
N THR A 134 3.85 -54.15 2.95
CA THR A 134 2.62 -54.51 2.24
C THR A 134 2.20 -53.42 1.26
N ASP A 135 1.39 -53.73 0.26
CA ASP A 135 0.86 -52.73 -0.66
C ASP A 135 -0.08 -51.72 0.03
N ALA A 136 -0.79 -52.15 1.08
CA ALA A 136 -1.57 -51.26 1.93
C ALA A 136 -0.70 -50.21 2.62
N GLN A 137 0.45 -50.59 3.18
CA GLN A 137 1.40 -49.71 3.81
C GLN A 137 2.08 -48.76 2.80
N LYS A 138 2.49 -49.27 1.62
CA LYS A 138 3.01 -48.43 0.52
C LYS A 138 2.00 -47.34 0.12
N ASN A 139 0.71 -47.76 -0.03
CA ASN A 139 -0.35 -46.82 -0.38
C ASN A 139 -0.57 -45.77 0.74
N ALA A 140 -0.52 -46.19 2.01
CA ALA A 140 -0.62 -45.27 3.14
C ALA A 140 0.50 -44.22 3.14
N LEU A 141 1.77 -44.66 2.95
CA LEU A 141 2.92 -43.73 2.84
C LEU A 141 2.74 -42.73 1.68
N ARG A 142 2.28 -43.21 0.50
CA ARG A 142 2.01 -42.32 -0.63
C ARG A 142 0.92 -41.28 -0.33
N LEU A 143 -0.16 -41.70 0.35
CA LEU A 143 -1.24 -40.77 0.74
C LEU A 143 -0.77 -39.76 1.78
N LEU A 144 0.05 -40.17 2.75
CA LEU A 144 0.65 -39.27 3.73
C LEU A 144 1.61 -38.27 3.09
N ALA A 145 2.47 -38.74 2.16
CA ALA A 145 3.36 -37.85 1.38
C ALA A 145 2.56 -36.83 0.58
N LYS A 146 1.46 -37.24 -0.07
CA LYS A 146 0.55 -36.33 -0.76
C LYS A 146 -0.11 -35.33 0.20
N LYS A 147 -0.48 -35.75 1.41
CA LYS A 147 -0.99 -34.84 2.45
C LYS A 147 0.04 -33.84 2.90
N ALA A 148 1.30 -34.24 3.08
CA ALA A 148 2.41 -33.34 3.39
C ALA A 148 2.58 -32.30 2.28
N MET A 149 2.58 -32.71 1.01
CA MET A 149 2.69 -31.77 -0.11
C MET A 149 1.50 -30.81 -0.18
N ASN A 150 0.27 -31.26 0.00
CA ASN A 150 -0.91 -30.38 0.04
C ASN A 150 -0.81 -29.34 1.15
N TYR A 151 -0.32 -29.74 2.32
CA TYR A 151 -0.07 -28.80 3.42
C TYR A 151 0.98 -27.75 3.04
N LEU A 152 2.09 -28.18 2.45
CA LEU A 152 3.18 -27.30 2.01
C LEU A 152 2.75 -26.34 0.91
N GLU A 153 1.94 -26.77 -0.05
CA GLU A 153 1.35 -25.90 -1.08
C GLU A 153 0.48 -24.83 -0.46
N THR A 154 -0.40 -25.23 0.47
CA THR A 154 -1.26 -24.26 1.18
C THR A 154 -0.43 -23.26 1.98
N ARG A 155 0.59 -23.73 2.69
CA ARG A 155 1.52 -22.88 3.45
C ARG A 155 2.24 -21.88 2.55
N LYS A 156 2.75 -22.33 1.41
CA LYS A 156 3.41 -21.49 0.40
C LYS A 156 2.46 -20.40 -0.09
N LEU A 157 1.26 -20.75 -0.48
CA LEU A 157 0.24 -19.81 -0.96
C LEU A 157 -0.11 -18.75 0.11
N LEU A 158 -0.28 -19.18 1.37
CA LEU A 158 -0.56 -18.23 2.47
C LEU A 158 0.58 -17.25 2.70
N ILE A 159 1.84 -17.71 2.62
CA ILE A 159 3.01 -16.82 2.74
C ILE A 159 3.05 -15.83 1.58
N GLU A 160 2.80 -16.26 0.35
CA GLU A 160 2.78 -15.39 -0.84
C GLU A 160 1.68 -14.33 -0.73
N GLN A 161 0.47 -14.72 -0.35
CA GLN A 161 -0.66 -13.80 -0.14
C GLN A 161 -0.37 -12.79 0.98
N SER A 162 0.20 -13.24 2.10
CA SER A 162 0.58 -12.33 3.20
C SER A 162 1.60 -11.28 2.74
N ASN A 163 2.64 -11.70 2.02
CA ASN A 163 3.65 -10.79 1.48
C ASN A 163 3.06 -9.78 0.47
N GLU A 164 2.13 -10.23 -0.37
CA GLU A 164 1.44 -9.36 -1.32
C GLU A 164 0.57 -8.33 -0.62
N ILE A 165 -0.20 -8.75 0.38
CA ILE A 165 -1.03 -7.85 1.20
C ILE A 165 -0.15 -6.80 1.89
N GLU A 166 0.95 -7.20 2.51
CA GLU A 166 1.89 -6.29 3.18
C GLU A 166 2.52 -5.29 2.20
N SER A 167 2.95 -5.77 1.02
CA SER A 167 3.52 -4.92 -0.02
C SER A 167 2.51 -3.89 -0.55
N ASN A 168 1.27 -4.34 -0.81
CA ASN A 168 0.19 -3.47 -1.26
C ASN A 168 -0.20 -2.43 -0.20
N ALA A 169 -0.29 -2.84 1.07
CA ALA A 169 -0.56 -1.94 2.19
C ALA A 169 0.54 -0.88 2.35
N ALA A 170 1.82 -1.27 2.25
CA ALA A 170 2.94 -0.35 2.30
C ALA A 170 2.94 0.65 1.14
N SER A 171 2.62 0.18 -0.07
CA SER A 171 2.52 1.02 -1.27
C SER A 171 1.37 2.03 -1.17
N LEU A 172 0.19 1.58 -0.75
CA LEU A 172 -0.96 2.46 -0.53
C LEU A 172 -0.67 3.52 0.54
N LYS A 173 -0.03 3.11 1.64
CA LYS A 173 0.38 4.04 2.70
C LYS A 173 1.35 5.09 2.16
N LYS A 174 2.35 4.69 1.38
CA LYS A 174 3.32 5.61 0.78
C LYS A 174 2.63 6.60 -0.16
N LEU A 175 1.71 6.14 -1.02
CA LEU A 175 0.97 7.00 -1.94
C LEU A 175 0.08 8.02 -1.20
N THR A 176 -0.63 7.58 -0.15
CA THR A 176 -1.49 8.46 0.63
C THR A 176 -0.69 9.47 1.47
N ASP A 177 0.47 9.06 2.01
CA ASP A 177 1.32 9.94 2.82
C ASP A 177 2.09 10.98 1.99
N GLN A 178 2.31 10.72 0.69
CA GLN A 178 2.99 11.65 -0.24
C GLN A 178 2.01 12.50 -1.07
N ALA A 179 0.70 12.26 -0.96
CA ALA A 179 -0.30 13.07 -1.63
C ALA A 179 -0.29 14.51 -1.06
N PRO A 180 -0.36 15.57 -1.91
CA PRO A 180 -0.37 16.96 -1.44
C PRO A 180 -1.73 17.37 -0.86
N VAL A 181 -2.35 16.45 -0.13
CA VAL A 181 -3.64 16.58 0.54
C VAL A 181 -3.68 15.63 1.74
N ALA A 182 -4.47 15.94 2.75
CA ALA A 182 -4.78 15.00 3.81
C ALA A 182 -5.93 14.10 3.39
N ILE A 183 -5.67 12.81 3.19
CA ILE A 183 -6.69 11.80 2.89
C ILE A 183 -7.18 11.22 4.21
N TYR A 184 -8.49 11.10 4.38
CA TYR A 184 -9.06 10.60 5.63
C TYR A 184 -10.30 9.72 5.45
N GLN A 185 -10.50 8.87 6.43
CA GLN A 185 -11.76 8.21 6.76
C GLN A 185 -12.21 8.75 8.13
N PHE A 186 -13.39 9.35 8.16
CA PHE A 186 -14.00 9.89 9.38
C PHE A 186 -15.29 9.13 9.65
N GLU A 187 -15.53 8.74 10.88
CA GLU A 187 -16.72 8.01 11.27
C GLU A 187 -17.46 8.72 12.40
N MET A 188 -18.78 8.68 12.31
CA MET A 188 -19.68 9.13 13.36
C MET A 188 -20.70 8.01 13.64
N LYS A 189 -20.68 7.48 14.86
CA LYS A 189 -21.66 6.49 15.31
C LYS A 189 -23.01 7.15 15.62
N PRO A 190 -24.11 6.39 15.66
CA PRO A 190 -25.41 6.90 16.09
C PRO A 190 -25.39 7.50 17.49
N THR A 191 -24.45 7.10 18.35
CA THR A 191 -24.22 7.65 19.69
C THR A 191 -23.57 9.05 19.69
N GLY A 192 -23.13 9.54 18.52
CA GLY A 192 -22.37 10.78 18.41
C GLY A 192 -20.85 10.61 18.64
N GLU A 193 -20.37 9.40 18.87
CA GLU A 193 -18.93 9.10 18.97
C GLU A 193 -18.26 9.28 17.62
N LEU A 194 -17.13 10.02 17.62
CA LEU A 194 -16.35 10.34 16.44
C LEU A 194 -15.05 9.51 16.41
N SER A 195 -14.58 9.14 15.23
CA SER A 195 -13.29 8.48 15.04
C SER A 195 -12.67 8.79 13.67
N PHE A 196 -11.33 8.69 13.61
CA PHE A 196 -10.57 8.67 12.37
C PHE A 196 -9.88 7.31 12.24
N PRO A 197 -10.52 6.28 11.65
CA PRO A 197 -9.90 4.99 11.40
C PRO A 197 -8.65 5.11 10.52
N PHE A 198 -8.68 6.06 9.58
CA PHE A 198 -7.55 6.39 8.72
C PHE A 198 -7.42 7.89 8.53
N ILE A 199 -6.18 8.39 8.59
CA ILE A 199 -5.80 9.72 8.16
C ILE A 199 -4.34 9.70 7.73
N SER A 200 -4.04 10.26 6.55
CA SER A 200 -2.68 10.32 6.00
C SER A 200 -1.83 11.40 6.69
N LYS A 201 -0.51 11.29 6.53
CA LYS A 201 0.44 12.28 7.09
C LYS A 201 0.24 13.70 6.55
N GLY A 202 -0.36 13.87 5.37
CA GLY A 202 -0.68 15.18 4.82
C GLY A 202 -1.57 16.05 5.71
N ILE A 203 -2.13 15.49 6.79
CA ILE A 203 -2.87 16.27 7.78
C ILE A 203 -1.97 17.27 8.55
N ILE A 204 -0.67 17.00 8.65
CA ILE A 204 0.32 17.87 9.29
C ILE A 204 0.45 19.17 8.49
N ASP A 205 0.31 19.11 7.17
CA ASP A 205 0.38 20.28 6.28
C ASP A 205 -0.87 21.17 6.42
N ILE A 206 -1.99 20.60 6.89
CA ILE A 206 -3.21 21.35 7.18
C ILE A 206 -3.07 22.15 8.49
N HIS A 207 -2.49 21.54 9.51
CA HIS A 207 -2.23 22.21 10.79
C HIS A 207 -1.13 21.51 11.57
N ALA A 208 -0.12 22.23 12.02
CA ALA A 208 1.07 21.69 12.67
C ALA A 208 0.78 20.91 13.97
N SER A 209 -0.32 21.20 14.67
CA SER A 209 -0.72 20.46 15.88
C SER A 209 -1.32 19.08 15.56
N PHE A 210 -1.66 18.80 14.30
CA PHE A 210 -2.26 17.54 13.88
C PHE A 210 -1.20 16.49 13.59
N THR A 211 -1.41 15.31 14.12
CA THR A 211 -0.74 14.08 13.67
C THR A 211 -1.79 12.97 13.57
N PRO A 212 -1.57 11.97 12.72
CA PRO A 212 -2.48 10.83 12.62
C PRO A 212 -2.77 10.18 13.97
N GLU A 213 -1.75 10.04 14.82
CA GLU A 213 -1.86 9.45 16.15
C GLU A 213 -2.74 10.29 17.08
N LYS A 214 -2.51 11.61 17.13
CA LYS A 214 -3.31 12.52 17.98
C LYS A 214 -4.79 12.50 17.60
N LEU A 215 -5.09 12.52 16.30
CA LEU A 215 -6.47 12.51 15.82
C LEU A 215 -7.17 11.16 15.99
N LYS A 216 -6.43 10.07 16.04
CA LYS A 216 -6.97 8.75 16.45
C LYS A 216 -7.42 8.74 17.90
N TYR A 217 -6.65 9.36 18.81
CA TYR A 217 -6.98 9.41 20.23
C TYR A 217 -8.02 10.48 20.58
N ASN A 218 -7.97 11.62 19.91
CA ASN A 218 -8.88 12.73 20.12
C ASN A 218 -9.39 13.28 18.78
N PRO A 219 -10.38 12.63 18.16
CA PRO A 219 -10.93 13.07 16.88
C PRO A 219 -11.56 14.46 16.94
N ALA A 220 -12.10 14.86 18.10
CA ALA A 220 -12.71 16.17 18.27
C ALA A 220 -11.70 17.33 18.19
N HIS A 221 -10.39 17.04 18.32
CA HIS A 221 -9.34 18.05 18.19
C HIS A 221 -9.34 18.75 16.82
N VAL A 222 -9.84 18.10 15.76
CA VAL A 222 -9.97 18.72 14.43
C VAL A 222 -10.83 19.99 14.46
N PHE A 223 -11.82 20.05 15.36
CA PHE A 223 -12.70 21.22 15.49
C PHE A 223 -12.11 22.35 16.33
N SER A 224 -11.14 22.09 17.20
CA SER A 224 -10.58 23.09 18.10
C SER A 224 -9.71 24.14 17.40
N VAL A 225 -9.19 23.83 16.22
CA VAL A 225 -8.36 24.73 15.40
C VAL A 225 -9.17 25.50 14.35
N VAL A 226 -10.47 25.19 14.19
CA VAL A 226 -11.35 25.88 13.25
C VAL A 226 -11.65 27.28 13.77
N HIS A 227 -11.64 28.27 12.88
CA HIS A 227 -11.99 29.63 13.23
C HIS A 227 -13.40 29.70 13.86
N PRO A 228 -13.62 30.46 14.96
CA PRO A 228 -14.90 30.46 15.67
C PRO A 228 -16.12 30.74 14.78
N ASP A 229 -16.01 31.69 13.85
CA ASP A 229 -17.11 32.04 12.94
C ASP A 229 -17.53 30.90 12.00
N ASP A 230 -16.61 29.96 11.69
CA ASP A 230 -16.84 28.89 10.71
C ASP A 230 -17.30 27.59 11.37
N LEU A 231 -17.10 27.45 12.70
CA LEU A 231 -17.29 26.19 13.42
C LEU A 231 -18.74 25.69 13.38
N GLU A 232 -19.70 26.58 13.58
CA GLU A 232 -21.11 26.20 13.60
C GLU A 232 -21.60 25.75 12.22
N SER A 233 -21.25 26.49 11.16
CA SER A 233 -21.58 26.13 9.78
C SER A 233 -20.94 24.79 9.38
N LEU A 234 -19.71 24.54 9.82
CA LEU A 234 -18.98 23.31 9.57
C LEU A 234 -19.71 22.09 10.19
N ARG A 235 -20.11 22.20 11.46
CA ARG A 235 -20.85 21.16 12.18
C ARG A 235 -22.22 20.86 11.54
N GLN A 236 -22.96 21.91 11.20
CA GLN A 236 -24.25 21.76 10.53
C GLN A 236 -24.10 21.08 9.17
N GLY A 237 -23.07 21.43 8.40
CA GLY A 237 -22.77 20.81 7.12
C GLY A 237 -22.45 19.32 7.24
N ILE A 238 -21.66 18.91 8.22
CA ILE A 238 -21.35 17.51 8.50
C ILE A 238 -22.61 16.75 8.91
N THR A 239 -23.40 17.30 9.82
CA THR A 239 -24.66 16.70 10.28
C THR A 239 -25.64 16.52 9.13
N LEU A 240 -25.83 17.54 8.30
CA LEU A 240 -26.72 17.46 7.15
C LEU A 240 -26.26 16.41 6.13
N SER A 241 -24.95 16.38 5.86
CA SER A 241 -24.35 15.35 4.99
C SER A 241 -24.58 13.94 5.53
N GLY A 242 -24.42 13.74 6.84
CA GLY A 242 -24.69 12.43 7.47
C GLY A 242 -26.16 11.99 7.38
N LEU A 243 -27.08 12.92 7.54
CA LEU A 243 -28.51 12.64 7.46
C LEU A 243 -29.01 12.37 6.03
N THR A 244 -28.46 13.10 5.05
CA THR A 244 -28.91 13.05 3.66
C THR A 244 -28.06 12.15 2.76
N LEU A 245 -26.89 11.70 3.26
CA LEU A 245 -25.87 10.97 2.53
C LEU A 245 -25.38 11.70 1.27
N ASN A 246 -25.52 13.02 1.24
CA ASN A 246 -25.00 13.87 0.19
C ASN A 246 -23.51 14.18 0.44
N ILE A 247 -22.78 14.44 -0.66
CA ILE A 247 -21.38 14.84 -0.60
C ILE A 247 -21.23 16.07 0.29
N TRP A 248 -20.37 15.99 1.30
CA TRP A 248 -19.97 17.13 2.10
C TRP A 248 -18.88 17.92 1.41
N ARG A 249 -19.07 19.22 1.30
CA ARG A 249 -18.08 20.19 0.81
C ARG A 249 -18.11 21.42 1.66
N ALA A 250 -16.94 21.86 2.09
CA ALA A 250 -16.80 23.10 2.85
C ALA A 250 -15.44 23.74 2.59
N GLU A 251 -15.39 25.07 2.63
CA GLU A 251 -14.15 25.82 2.80
C GLU A 251 -14.25 26.60 4.11
N PHE A 252 -13.27 26.46 4.95
CA PHE A 252 -13.24 27.04 6.30
C PHE A 252 -11.84 27.45 6.70
N ARG A 253 -11.76 28.32 7.68
CA ARG A 253 -10.49 28.82 8.23
C ARG A 253 -10.03 27.94 9.38
N VAL A 254 -8.73 27.65 9.42
CA VAL A 254 -8.02 27.08 10.57
C VAL A 254 -7.04 28.10 11.11
N VAL A 255 -6.84 28.10 12.43
CA VAL A 255 -6.01 29.08 13.14
C VAL A 255 -4.86 28.35 13.80
N SER A 256 -3.62 28.67 13.41
CA SER A 256 -2.42 28.10 14.05
C SER A 256 -2.26 28.61 15.49
N ASP A 257 -1.42 27.93 16.28
CA ASP A 257 -1.09 28.33 17.66
C ASP A 257 -0.50 29.77 17.74
N GLU A 258 0.07 30.25 16.63
CA GLU A 258 0.62 31.62 16.49
C GLU A 258 -0.45 32.64 16.01
N GLY A 259 -1.69 32.19 15.79
CA GLY A 259 -2.79 33.06 15.32
C GLY A 259 -2.81 33.26 13.79
N LYS A 260 -1.98 32.55 13.01
CA LYS A 260 -2.02 32.60 11.54
C LYS A 260 -3.26 31.87 11.04
N VAL A 261 -3.99 32.51 10.13
CA VAL A 261 -5.19 31.94 9.49
C VAL A 261 -4.81 31.31 8.15
N SER A 262 -5.20 30.06 7.95
CA SER A 262 -5.10 29.34 6.69
C SER A 262 -6.48 28.86 6.23
N TRP A 263 -6.71 28.76 4.92
CA TRP A 263 -7.96 28.29 4.33
C TRP A 263 -7.85 26.80 3.95
N VAL A 264 -8.80 26.01 4.41
CA VAL A 264 -8.88 24.58 4.14
C VAL A 264 -10.13 24.28 3.33
N SER A 265 -9.98 23.53 2.25
CA SER A 265 -11.09 22.94 1.51
C SER A 265 -11.24 21.47 1.92
N GLY A 266 -12.41 21.10 2.41
CA GLY A 266 -12.81 19.73 2.71
C GLY A 266 -13.81 19.22 1.68
N ASN A 267 -13.61 17.98 1.22
CA ASN A 267 -14.54 17.29 0.33
C ASN A 267 -14.59 15.82 0.72
N SER A 268 -15.78 15.29 1.01
CA SER A 268 -15.94 13.88 1.38
C SER A 268 -17.28 13.30 0.95
N ARG A 269 -17.27 11.98 0.70
CA ARG A 269 -18.46 11.21 0.37
C ARG A 269 -18.86 10.37 1.58
N PRO A 270 -20.11 10.53 2.09
CA PRO A 270 -20.63 9.71 3.17
C PRO A 270 -21.15 8.38 2.65
N GLU A 271 -21.02 7.35 3.48
CA GLU A 271 -21.65 6.04 3.35
C GLU A 271 -22.20 5.62 4.71
N GLN A 272 -23.37 4.98 4.74
CA GLN A 272 -23.94 4.45 5.98
C GLN A 272 -23.72 2.95 6.08
N LYS A 273 -23.15 2.50 7.20
CA LYS A 273 -23.00 1.09 7.55
C LYS A 273 -24.31 0.49 8.06
N GLU A 274 -24.39 -0.84 8.12
CA GLU A 274 -25.55 -1.57 8.63
C GLU A 274 -25.92 -1.24 10.09
N ASP A 275 -24.93 -0.88 10.91
CA ASP A 275 -25.09 -0.48 12.31
C ASP A 275 -25.54 0.98 12.49
N GLY A 276 -25.79 1.70 11.39
CA GLY A 276 -26.16 3.11 11.38
C GLY A 276 -24.99 4.09 11.48
N THR A 277 -23.75 3.62 11.60
CA THR A 277 -22.55 4.46 11.56
C THR A 277 -22.41 5.12 10.19
N VAL A 278 -22.18 6.43 10.16
CA VAL A 278 -21.87 7.14 8.92
C VAL A 278 -20.35 7.28 8.79
N VAL A 279 -19.83 6.95 7.62
CA VAL A 279 -18.42 7.01 7.28
C VAL A 279 -18.22 7.99 6.14
N TRP A 280 -17.34 8.97 6.31
CA TRP A 280 -16.93 9.90 5.25
C TRP A 280 -15.53 9.53 4.76
N TYR A 281 -15.41 9.31 3.46
CA TYR A 281 -14.12 9.18 2.76
C TYR A 281 -13.83 10.51 2.06
N GLY A 282 -12.74 11.16 2.41
CA GLY A 282 -12.50 12.51 1.93
C GLY A 282 -11.06 12.97 1.98
N ILE A 283 -10.92 14.23 1.58
CA ILE A 283 -9.66 14.96 1.59
C ILE A 283 -9.81 16.32 2.26
N PHE A 284 -8.74 16.79 2.91
CA PHE A 284 -8.51 18.20 3.23
C PHE A 284 -7.35 18.71 2.38
N LYS A 285 -7.49 19.93 1.89
CA LYS A 285 -6.46 20.60 1.09
C LYS A 285 -6.32 22.05 1.57
N ASP A 286 -5.09 22.50 1.79
CA ASP A 286 -4.82 23.93 1.95
C ASP A 286 -5.07 24.65 0.62
N VAL A 287 -5.90 25.69 0.66
CA VAL A 287 -6.28 26.52 -0.48
C VAL A 287 -5.95 27.99 -0.24
N THR A 288 -5.12 28.29 0.75
CA THR A 288 -4.76 29.64 1.15
C THR A 288 -4.16 30.43 -0.01
N GLU A 289 -3.10 29.92 -0.64
CA GLU A 289 -2.46 30.59 -1.78
C GLU A 289 -3.43 30.80 -2.95
N ARG A 290 -4.27 29.80 -3.26
CA ARG A 290 -5.27 29.93 -4.31
C ARG A 290 -6.28 31.05 -4.00
N ARG A 291 -6.72 31.15 -2.76
CA ARG A 291 -7.64 32.22 -2.34
C ARG A 291 -6.99 33.61 -2.36
N GLU A 292 -5.77 33.73 -1.91
CA GLU A 292 -5.00 34.97 -1.99
C GLU A 292 -4.81 35.42 -3.43
N TYR A 293 -4.49 34.48 -4.32
CA TYR A 293 -4.37 34.75 -5.76
C TYR A 293 -5.71 35.24 -6.37
N ILE A 294 -6.81 34.56 -6.08
CA ILE A 294 -8.14 34.97 -6.57
C ILE A 294 -8.48 36.37 -6.04
N LYS A 295 -8.28 36.63 -4.75
CA LYS A 295 -8.55 37.94 -4.13
C LYS A 295 -7.70 39.05 -4.77
N THR A 296 -6.44 38.76 -5.07
CA THR A 296 -5.56 39.72 -5.77
C THR A 296 -6.07 40.00 -7.19
N LEU A 297 -6.52 38.99 -7.94
CA LEU A 297 -7.11 39.18 -9.26
C LEU A 297 -8.42 40.01 -9.20
N GLU A 298 -9.28 39.73 -8.24
CA GLU A 298 -10.52 40.51 -8.03
C GLU A 298 -10.20 41.97 -7.71
N GLN A 299 -9.20 42.24 -6.87
CA GLN A 299 -8.75 43.58 -6.58
C GLN A 299 -8.21 44.31 -7.81
N ILE A 300 -7.37 43.64 -8.62
CA ILE A 300 -6.86 44.18 -9.88
C ILE A 300 -8.01 44.52 -10.83
N LEU A 301 -8.98 43.62 -11.00
CA LEU A 301 -10.14 43.85 -11.85
C LEU A 301 -11.01 45.02 -11.37
N PHE A 302 -11.19 45.12 -10.05
CA PHE A 302 -11.90 46.25 -9.45
C PHE A 302 -11.16 47.58 -9.72
N ASP A 303 -9.85 47.62 -9.48
CA ASP A 303 -9.02 48.82 -9.69
C ASP A 303 -9.00 49.22 -11.15
N ILE A 304 -8.87 48.27 -12.09
CA ILE A 304 -8.98 48.53 -13.54
C ILE A 304 -10.32 49.16 -13.85
N SER A 305 -11.42 48.55 -13.41
CA SER A 305 -12.78 48.99 -13.73
C SER A 305 -13.02 50.38 -13.16
N HIS A 306 -12.53 50.67 -11.96
CA HIS A 306 -12.72 51.98 -11.30
C HIS A 306 -11.87 53.07 -11.94
N VAL A 307 -10.59 52.80 -12.21
CA VAL A 307 -9.66 53.77 -12.81
C VAL A 307 -10.01 54.05 -14.26
N MET A 308 -10.46 53.06 -15.02
CA MET A 308 -10.82 53.22 -16.45
C MET A 308 -12.14 53.90 -16.67
N ARG A 309 -13.08 53.83 -15.71
CA ARG A 309 -14.41 54.44 -15.87
C ARG A 309 -14.34 55.96 -16.05
N ARG A 310 -13.48 56.63 -15.29
CA ARG A 310 -13.36 58.09 -15.32
C ARG A 310 -12.80 58.63 -16.65
N PRO A 311 -11.67 58.20 -17.15
CA PRO A 311 -11.13 58.64 -18.44
C PRO A 311 -12.07 58.30 -19.62
N VAL A 312 -12.69 57.11 -19.61
CA VAL A 312 -13.66 56.71 -20.65
C VAL A 312 -14.88 57.66 -20.65
N ALA A 313 -15.45 57.97 -19.48
CA ALA A 313 -16.56 58.90 -19.35
C ALA A 313 -16.17 60.32 -19.81
N THR A 314 -14.92 60.76 -19.50
CA THR A 314 -14.40 62.05 -19.95
C THR A 314 -14.29 62.10 -21.49
N MET A 315 -13.71 61.07 -22.10
CA MET A 315 -13.59 60.97 -23.58
C MET A 315 -14.96 60.97 -24.24
N LEU A 316 -15.91 60.15 -23.72
CA LEU A 316 -17.28 60.11 -24.24
C LEU A 316 -18.00 61.47 -24.11
N GLY A 317 -17.79 62.16 -23.01
CA GLY A 317 -18.35 63.51 -22.81
C GLY A 317 -17.78 64.57 -23.78
N LEU A 318 -16.42 64.49 -24.00
CA LEU A 318 -15.76 65.41 -24.93
C LEU A 318 -16.15 65.12 -26.40
N THR A 319 -16.24 63.85 -26.78
CA THR A 319 -16.68 63.45 -28.13
C THR A 319 -18.14 63.84 -28.39
N ALA A 320 -19.03 63.60 -27.40
CA ALA A 320 -20.43 64.02 -27.51
C ALA A 320 -20.60 65.55 -27.60
N ALA A 321 -19.69 66.32 -26.99
CA ALA A 321 -19.69 67.75 -27.12
C ALA A 321 -19.17 68.24 -28.50
N ILE A 322 -18.22 67.53 -29.09
CA ILE A 322 -17.67 67.81 -30.43
C ILE A 322 -18.73 67.53 -31.50
N GLU A 323 -19.58 66.52 -31.32
CA GLU A 323 -20.65 66.17 -32.24
C GLU A 323 -21.80 67.18 -32.30
N LYS A 324 -21.89 68.09 -31.34
CA LYS A 324 -22.86 69.23 -31.36
C LYS A 324 -22.32 70.35 -32.26
N ASP A 325 -22.94 70.55 -33.37
CA ASP A 325 -22.62 71.44 -34.50
C ASP A 325 -22.65 72.97 -34.20
N ASP A 326 -21.80 73.50 -33.35
CA ASP A 326 -21.61 74.95 -33.15
C ASP A 326 -20.37 75.31 -32.31
N MET A 327 -19.22 74.70 -32.63
CA MET A 327 -17.99 74.86 -31.84
C MET A 327 -16.93 75.64 -32.62
N ASP A 328 -16.38 76.70 -31.98
CA ASP A 328 -15.27 77.44 -32.57
C ASP A 328 -14.00 76.59 -32.64
N GLU A 329 -13.12 76.89 -33.61
CA GLU A 329 -11.88 76.13 -33.86
C GLU A 329 -10.95 76.07 -32.63
N LYS A 330 -10.93 77.08 -31.78
CA LYS A 330 -10.09 77.09 -30.58
C LYS A 330 -10.59 76.13 -29.53
N THR A 331 -11.87 76.04 -29.32
CA THR A 331 -12.54 75.13 -28.38
C THR A 331 -12.37 73.69 -28.89
N LEU A 332 -12.55 73.42 -30.20
CA LEU A 332 -12.34 72.12 -30.80
C LEU A 332 -10.90 71.63 -30.58
N ARG A 333 -9.90 72.46 -30.85
CA ARG A 333 -8.49 72.13 -30.59
C ARG A 333 -8.21 71.82 -29.11
N THR A 334 -8.90 72.47 -28.22
CA THR A 334 -8.76 72.21 -26.75
C THR A 334 -9.33 70.87 -26.37
N PHE A 335 -10.49 70.47 -26.88
CA PHE A 335 -11.12 69.17 -26.61
C PHE A 335 -10.28 68.01 -27.20
N ILE A 336 -9.78 68.15 -28.45
CA ILE A 336 -8.90 67.18 -29.07
C ILE A 336 -7.62 66.97 -28.21
N ARG A 337 -7.06 68.06 -27.66
CA ARG A 337 -5.88 68.01 -26.79
C ARG A 337 -6.23 67.24 -25.51
N HIS A 338 -7.37 67.51 -24.88
CA HIS A 338 -7.79 66.79 -23.68
C HIS A 338 -8.04 65.32 -23.94
N ILE A 339 -8.70 64.97 -25.08
CA ILE A 339 -8.85 63.53 -25.45
C ILE A 339 -7.51 62.85 -25.61
N LYS A 340 -6.52 63.53 -26.26
CA LYS A 340 -5.16 62.99 -26.40
C LYS A 340 -4.50 62.76 -25.04
N THR A 341 -4.54 63.74 -24.11
CA THR A 341 -3.95 63.62 -22.78
C THR A 341 -4.58 62.46 -21.99
N VAL A 342 -5.91 62.35 -22.00
CA VAL A 342 -6.64 61.28 -21.31
C VAL A 342 -6.27 59.90 -21.91
N SER A 343 -6.12 59.84 -23.25
CA SER A 343 -5.71 58.58 -23.91
C SER A 343 -4.26 58.19 -23.54
N GLU A 344 -3.33 59.15 -23.45
CA GLU A 344 -1.93 58.94 -23.03
C GLU A 344 -1.87 58.48 -21.58
N GLU A 345 -2.69 59.07 -20.68
CA GLU A 345 -2.80 58.64 -19.29
C GLU A 345 -3.33 57.21 -19.14
N MET A 346 -4.34 56.83 -19.98
CA MET A 346 -4.88 55.48 -20.04
C MET A 346 -3.80 54.45 -20.51
N ASP A 347 -3.07 54.79 -21.58
CA ASP A 347 -2.01 53.91 -22.10
C ASP A 347 -0.89 53.71 -21.01
N ALA A 348 -0.47 54.77 -20.35
CA ALA A 348 0.50 54.69 -19.27
C ALA A 348 0.04 53.79 -18.10
N TYR A 349 -1.28 53.94 -17.75
CA TYR A 349 -1.87 53.09 -16.72
C TYR A 349 -1.92 51.60 -17.10
N ILE A 350 -2.34 51.29 -18.37
CA ILE A 350 -2.35 49.93 -18.87
C ILE A 350 -0.95 49.32 -18.92
N ARG A 351 0.06 50.08 -19.29
CA ARG A 351 1.47 49.61 -19.26
C ARG A 351 1.92 49.30 -17.86
N LYS A 352 1.60 50.14 -16.87
CA LYS A 352 1.91 49.89 -15.46
C LYS A 352 1.24 48.63 -14.96
N LEU A 353 -0.04 48.44 -15.22
CA LEU A 353 -0.81 47.25 -14.87
C LEU A 353 -0.20 45.98 -15.45
N ASN A 354 0.21 46.00 -16.72
CA ASN A 354 0.87 44.86 -17.36
C ASN A 354 2.22 44.54 -16.72
N ALA A 355 2.97 45.56 -16.27
CA ALA A 355 4.22 45.36 -15.55
C ALA A 355 3.98 44.72 -14.18
N ASP A 356 3.03 45.24 -13.40
CA ASP A 356 2.63 44.72 -12.07
C ASP A 356 2.09 43.26 -12.17
N TYR A 357 1.29 42.98 -13.19
CA TYR A 357 0.78 41.63 -13.47
C TYR A 357 1.91 40.64 -13.81
N ASN A 358 2.86 41.03 -14.65
CA ASN A 358 4.00 40.18 -15.02
C ASN A 358 4.91 39.91 -13.83
N GLU A 359 5.15 40.89 -12.96
CA GLU A 359 5.94 40.72 -11.75
C GLU A 359 5.28 39.73 -10.78
N THR A 360 3.96 39.83 -10.60
CA THR A 360 3.18 38.92 -9.76
C THR A 360 3.17 37.49 -10.35
N ARG A 361 3.02 37.36 -11.68
CA ARG A 361 3.06 36.09 -12.38
C ARG A 361 4.42 35.38 -12.24
N VAL A 362 5.55 36.10 -12.32
CA VAL A 362 6.89 35.56 -12.15
C VAL A 362 7.10 35.07 -10.71
N LYS A 363 6.61 35.77 -9.70
CA LYS A 363 6.70 35.35 -8.28
C LYS A 363 5.92 34.06 -8.03
N VAL A 364 4.74 33.89 -8.62
CA VAL A 364 3.94 32.66 -8.50
C VAL A 364 4.59 31.48 -9.22
N THR A 365 5.14 31.72 -10.43
CA THR A 365 5.76 30.66 -11.22
C THR A 365 7.10 30.20 -10.61
N SER A 366 7.87 31.10 -10.00
CA SER A 366 9.14 30.74 -9.33
C SER A 366 8.92 29.93 -8.05
N ASN A 367 7.85 30.19 -7.29
CA ASN A 367 7.50 29.38 -6.12
C ASN A 367 7.02 27.98 -6.53
N THR A 368 6.29 27.86 -7.64
CA THR A 368 5.81 26.56 -8.14
C THR A 368 6.92 25.69 -8.71
N ILE A 369 8.02 26.29 -9.24
CA ILE A 369 9.16 25.54 -9.79
C ILE A 369 10.15 25.12 -8.70
N SER A 370 10.26 25.87 -7.60
CA SER A 370 11.11 25.46 -6.46
C SER A 370 10.56 24.21 -5.75
N ASP A 371 9.26 23.93 -5.84
CA ASP A 371 8.63 22.74 -5.25
C ASP A 371 8.76 21.48 -6.15
N PHE A 372 9.27 21.62 -7.38
CA PHE A 372 9.49 20.52 -8.32
C PHE A 372 10.95 20.11 -8.50
N VAL A 373 11.89 20.77 -7.81
CA VAL A 373 13.33 20.46 -7.87
C VAL A 373 13.82 20.15 -6.46
N ILE A 374 13.41 19.01 -5.93
CA ILE A 374 14.12 18.24 -4.88
C ILE A 374 13.93 16.75 -5.19
#